data_04d0f1b11f0f090de74c2b00af50d843
#
_entry.id   04d0f1b11f0f090de74c2b00af50d843
#
_cell.length_a   1.000
_cell.length_b   1.000
_cell.length_c   1.000
_cell.angle_alpha   90.00
_cell.angle_beta   90.00
_cell.angle_gamma   90.00
#
_symmetry.space_group_name_H-M   'P 1'
#
loop_
_entity.id
_entity.type
_entity.pdbx_description
1 polymer ?
#
loop_
_entity_poly.entity_id
_entity_poly.type
_entity_poly.pdbx_seq_one_letter_code
_entity_poly.pdbx_strand_id
1 'polypeptide(L)'
;MKSVVFQTSSGSPNSAAWHAWRGAGVGASDAPVIAAGAGLVEPAEWMSSVHKLWLIKTGQCEGPTVNAAMRRGTKWESAARNAVERATGIIIAPVFGEMEANPFVRASFDGMDFLGSSIVEIKIPSQKVHQMAKEGVIVPYYVPQLVHQSMVAWGPPSKSWNDKLAIFASYVPETKDLALVHKTGRELYQEFDVDQLYLSEQEFWKSVQSRMALCGKEFLALAAQYKKADELYQVAEQELEKVRLQIVDMLGENDLLEGGGVRALRSKRAGSVDWATVVTKLAADFTIPEETIVKLKESIRKKGSSSITITVEKPKSAEPKKVKATAAKEAEVANATPTLH
;
A
#
# COMPACT_ATOMS: atom_id res chain seq x y z
N MET A 1 0.75 27.65 -8.15
CA MET A 1 0.93 26.41 -8.94
C MET A 1 2.01 26.60 -9.98
N LYS A 2 2.86 25.61 -10.14
CA LYS A 2 3.76 25.48 -11.28
C LYS A 2 3.10 24.57 -12.31
N SER A 3 2.76 25.13 -13.47
CA SER A 3 2.22 24.32 -14.58
C SER A 3 3.28 23.42 -15.18
N VAL A 4 2.89 22.18 -15.48
CA VAL A 4 3.76 21.19 -16.13
C VAL A 4 3.26 20.98 -17.55
N VAL A 5 4.14 21.20 -18.52
CA VAL A 5 3.83 21.00 -19.95
C VAL A 5 4.62 19.79 -20.45
N PHE A 6 3.92 18.80 -20.96
CA PHE A 6 4.53 17.66 -21.63
C PHE A 6 4.67 17.96 -23.14
N GLN A 7 5.86 17.83 -23.69
CA GLN A 7 6.10 18.05 -25.12
C GLN A 7 5.32 17.05 -25.99
N THR A 8 4.78 17.54 -27.08
CA THR A 8 3.62 17.05 -27.84
C THR A 8 3.67 15.64 -28.44
N SER A 9 4.80 15.00 -28.63
CA SER A 9 4.84 13.60 -29.12
C SER A 9 4.66 12.55 -28.01
N SER A 10 4.78 12.96 -26.76
CA SER A 10 4.68 12.10 -25.57
C SER A 10 3.88 12.73 -24.43
N GLY A 11 3.29 13.91 -24.65
CA GLY A 11 2.68 14.74 -23.60
C GLY A 11 1.19 14.49 -23.34
N SER A 12 0.58 13.49 -24.00
CA SER A 12 -0.80 13.11 -23.69
C SER A 12 -0.90 12.38 -22.35
N PRO A 13 -2.04 12.49 -21.63
CA PRO A 13 -2.36 11.57 -20.55
C PRO A 13 -2.12 10.12 -21.01
N ASN A 14 -1.38 9.33 -20.19
CA ASN A 14 -0.90 7.97 -20.49
C ASN A 14 0.40 7.87 -21.30
N SER A 15 1.13 8.96 -21.58
CA SER A 15 2.51 8.86 -22.08
C SER A 15 3.46 8.36 -20.99
N ALA A 16 4.60 7.78 -21.39
CA ALA A 16 5.64 7.35 -20.44
C ALA A 16 6.14 8.53 -19.57
N ALA A 17 6.28 9.71 -20.15
CA ALA A 17 6.69 10.93 -19.43
C ALA A 17 5.63 11.34 -18.38
N TRP A 18 4.35 11.27 -18.71
CA TRP A 18 3.27 11.54 -17.78
C TRP A 18 3.23 10.51 -16.64
N HIS A 19 3.40 9.21 -16.94
CA HIS A 19 3.47 8.18 -15.91
C HIS A 19 4.66 8.36 -14.98
N ALA A 20 5.84 8.69 -15.51
CA ALA A 20 7.02 8.97 -14.71
C ALA A 20 6.81 10.20 -13.80
N TRP A 21 6.26 11.28 -14.36
CA TRP A 21 5.92 12.47 -13.58
C TRP A 21 4.89 12.14 -12.50
N ARG A 22 3.80 11.45 -12.82
CA ARG A 22 2.77 11.06 -11.86
C ARG A 22 3.30 10.13 -10.77
N GLY A 23 4.23 9.22 -11.12
CA GLY A 23 4.88 8.31 -10.19
C GLY A 23 5.80 8.99 -9.18
N ALA A 24 6.35 10.16 -9.54
CA ALA A 24 7.29 10.91 -8.71
C ALA A 24 6.59 11.85 -7.69
N GLY A 25 5.34 11.58 -7.31
CA GLY A 25 4.61 12.36 -6.30
C GLY A 25 3.27 11.73 -5.92
N VAL A 26 2.51 12.46 -5.12
CA VAL A 26 1.13 12.16 -4.75
C VAL A 26 0.22 12.87 -5.75
N GLY A 27 -0.61 12.10 -6.46
CA GLY A 27 -1.59 12.63 -7.41
C GLY A 27 -2.97 12.80 -6.77
N ALA A 28 -3.81 13.63 -7.37
CA ALA A 28 -5.16 13.89 -6.83
C ALA A 28 -6.02 12.62 -6.66
N SER A 29 -5.85 11.60 -7.51
CA SER A 29 -6.53 10.32 -7.36
C SER A 29 -5.96 9.42 -6.24
N ASP A 30 -4.80 9.75 -5.67
CA ASP A 30 -4.20 9.05 -4.55
C ASP A 30 -4.74 9.60 -3.20
N ALA A 31 -5.15 10.88 -3.19
CA ALA A 31 -5.63 11.57 -2.00
C ALA A 31 -6.80 10.86 -1.29
N PRO A 32 -7.83 10.34 -1.99
CA PRO A 32 -8.90 9.56 -1.33
C PRO A 32 -8.39 8.33 -0.57
N VAL A 33 -7.39 7.63 -1.11
CA VAL A 33 -6.79 6.45 -0.48
C VAL A 33 -6.02 6.83 0.77
N ILE A 34 -5.27 7.94 0.70
CA ILE A 34 -4.50 8.46 1.84
C ILE A 34 -5.46 8.98 2.92
N ALA A 35 -6.51 9.72 2.53
CA ALA A 35 -7.54 10.21 3.45
C ALA A 35 -8.27 9.07 4.18
N ALA A 36 -8.63 7.99 3.47
CA ALA A 36 -9.24 6.82 4.06
C ALA A 36 -8.29 6.12 5.05
N GLY A 37 -7.00 6.01 4.70
CA GLY A 37 -5.99 5.46 5.59
C GLY A 37 -5.73 6.30 6.85
N ALA A 38 -5.93 7.61 6.76
CA ALA A 38 -5.87 8.55 7.89
C ALA A 38 -7.17 8.61 8.69
N GLY A 39 -8.25 7.93 8.24
CA GLY A 39 -9.55 7.95 8.91
C GLY A 39 -10.35 9.24 8.69
N LEU A 40 -10.04 10.01 7.64
CA LEU A 40 -10.73 11.25 7.29
C LEU A 40 -12.01 10.99 6.48
N VAL A 41 -12.07 9.88 5.76
CA VAL A 41 -13.24 9.41 5.01
C VAL A 41 -13.36 7.90 5.13
N GLU A 42 -14.59 7.39 5.00
CA GLU A 42 -14.81 5.95 4.86
C GLU A 42 -14.33 5.47 3.49
N PRO A 43 -13.59 4.34 3.44
CA PRO A 43 -13.12 3.79 2.17
C PRO A 43 -14.28 3.28 1.32
N ALA A 44 -14.27 3.58 0.03
CA ALA A 44 -15.19 2.93 -0.91
C ALA A 44 -14.77 1.48 -1.17
N GLU A 45 -15.72 0.58 -1.46
CA GLU A 45 -15.46 -0.85 -1.70
C GLU A 45 -14.39 -1.13 -2.79
N TRP A 46 -14.32 -0.26 -3.80
CA TRP A 46 -13.36 -0.37 -4.90
C TRP A 46 -11.98 0.24 -4.56
N MET A 47 -11.84 0.92 -3.43
CA MET A 47 -10.65 1.66 -3.06
C MET A 47 -9.56 0.70 -2.57
N SER A 48 -8.33 0.89 -3.03
CA SER A 48 -7.18 0.15 -2.53
C SER A 48 -6.74 0.66 -1.15
N SER A 49 -5.99 -0.17 -0.42
CA SER A 49 -5.39 0.28 0.85
C SER A 49 -4.21 1.23 0.61
N VAL A 50 -3.89 2.06 1.62
CA VAL A 50 -2.69 2.92 1.64
C VAL A 50 -1.42 2.10 1.44
N HIS A 51 -1.35 0.89 2.02
CA HIS A 51 -0.21 0.01 1.84
C HIS A 51 -0.05 -0.41 0.37
N LYS A 52 -1.15 -0.77 -0.32
CA LYS A 52 -1.08 -1.09 -1.75
C LYS A 52 -0.66 0.12 -2.58
N LEU A 53 -1.15 1.32 -2.26
CA LEU A 53 -0.71 2.55 -2.92
C LEU A 53 0.80 2.76 -2.70
N TRP A 54 1.31 2.53 -1.49
CA TRP A 54 2.73 2.60 -1.18
C TRP A 54 3.56 1.60 -2.00
N LEU A 55 3.12 0.35 -2.14
CA LEU A 55 3.77 -0.66 -2.99
C LEU A 55 3.84 -0.20 -4.46
N ILE A 56 2.76 0.41 -4.97
CA ILE A 56 2.73 0.96 -6.33
C ILE A 56 3.73 2.12 -6.47
N LYS A 57 3.73 3.08 -5.54
CA LYS A 57 4.61 4.26 -5.58
C LYS A 57 6.09 3.90 -5.40
N THR A 58 6.40 2.81 -4.72
CA THR A 58 7.78 2.30 -4.56
C THR A 58 8.20 1.32 -5.66
N GLY A 59 7.33 1.05 -6.64
CA GLY A 59 7.61 0.16 -7.77
C GLY A 59 7.63 -1.33 -7.41
N GLN A 60 7.06 -1.71 -6.27
CA GLN A 60 6.98 -3.10 -5.81
C GLN A 60 5.71 -3.82 -6.30
N CYS A 61 4.74 -3.08 -6.83
CA CYS A 61 3.50 -3.62 -7.38
C CYS A 61 3.09 -2.77 -8.59
N GLU A 62 2.47 -3.40 -9.57
CA GLU A 62 1.88 -2.68 -10.69
C GLU A 62 0.65 -1.87 -10.25
N GLY A 63 0.44 -0.75 -10.92
CA GLY A 63 -0.75 0.07 -10.75
C GLY A 63 -2.02 -0.65 -11.24
N PRO A 64 -3.21 -0.09 -10.96
CA PRO A 64 -4.46 -0.69 -11.39
C PRO A 64 -4.53 -0.75 -12.92
N THR A 65 -4.99 -1.89 -13.44
CA THR A 65 -5.28 -2.05 -14.87
C THR A 65 -6.47 -1.18 -15.27
N VAL A 66 -6.42 -0.63 -16.49
CA VAL A 66 -7.51 0.19 -17.03
C VAL A 66 -8.79 -0.62 -17.12
N ASN A 67 -9.79 -0.27 -16.33
CA ASN A 67 -11.10 -0.93 -16.30
C ASN A 67 -12.14 -0.24 -17.19
N ALA A 68 -13.36 -0.79 -17.27
CA ALA A 68 -14.44 -0.26 -18.09
C ALA A 68 -14.87 1.16 -17.67
N ALA A 69 -14.88 1.45 -16.37
CA ALA A 69 -15.24 2.79 -15.85
C ALA A 69 -14.19 3.84 -16.24
N MET A 70 -12.91 3.51 -16.14
CA MET A 70 -11.80 4.39 -16.56
C MET A 70 -11.90 4.68 -18.07
N ARG A 71 -12.10 3.66 -18.91
CA ARG A 71 -12.30 3.85 -20.36
C ARG A 71 -13.50 4.71 -20.66
N ARG A 72 -14.61 4.52 -19.93
CA ARG A 72 -15.82 5.36 -20.08
C ARG A 72 -15.54 6.81 -19.69
N GLY A 73 -14.82 7.06 -18.60
CA GLY A 73 -14.39 8.39 -18.18
C GLY A 73 -13.60 9.09 -19.27
N THR A 74 -12.49 8.50 -19.71
CA THR A 74 -11.63 9.06 -20.78
C THR A 74 -12.41 9.33 -22.09
N LYS A 75 -13.32 8.43 -22.47
CA LYS A 75 -14.12 8.59 -23.69
C LYS A 75 -15.01 9.84 -23.67
N TRP A 76 -15.57 10.17 -22.51
CA TRP A 76 -16.59 11.20 -22.40
C TRP A 76 -16.12 12.51 -21.75
N GLU A 77 -14.88 12.56 -21.27
CA GLU A 77 -14.30 13.71 -20.57
C GLU A 77 -14.42 15.02 -21.35
N SER A 78 -14.06 15.02 -22.65
CA SER A 78 -14.16 16.21 -23.50
C SER A 78 -15.61 16.69 -23.66
N ALA A 79 -16.56 15.76 -23.85
CA ALA A 79 -17.99 16.12 -23.97
C ALA A 79 -18.54 16.68 -22.65
N ALA A 80 -18.13 16.11 -21.52
CA ALA A 80 -18.49 16.59 -20.19
C ALA A 80 -17.91 17.98 -19.93
N ARG A 81 -16.63 18.22 -20.27
CA ARG A 81 -15.97 19.53 -20.17
C ARG A 81 -16.74 20.59 -20.94
N ASN A 82 -17.09 20.33 -22.20
CA ASN A 82 -17.91 21.24 -23.01
C ASN A 82 -19.30 21.48 -22.40
N ALA A 83 -19.86 20.48 -21.70
CA ALA A 83 -21.14 20.68 -21.00
C ALA A 83 -20.99 21.61 -19.79
N VAL A 84 -19.89 21.45 -19.02
CA VAL A 84 -19.56 22.36 -17.91
C VAL A 84 -19.36 23.78 -18.39
N GLU A 85 -18.60 24.01 -19.46
CA GLU A 85 -18.39 25.35 -20.04
C GLU A 85 -19.69 26.03 -20.44
N ARG A 86 -20.58 25.27 -21.11
CA ARG A 86 -21.91 25.80 -21.48
C ARG A 86 -22.78 26.14 -20.29
N ALA A 87 -22.71 25.36 -19.22
CA ALA A 87 -23.54 25.54 -18.05
C ALA A 87 -23.03 26.67 -17.13
N THR A 88 -21.71 26.82 -17.04
CA THR A 88 -21.08 27.81 -16.14
C THR A 88 -20.69 29.11 -16.82
N GLY A 89 -20.51 29.11 -18.14
CA GLY A 89 -19.89 30.22 -18.88
C GLY A 89 -18.38 30.35 -18.64
N ILE A 90 -17.76 29.47 -17.89
CA ILE A 90 -16.32 29.49 -17.58
C ILE A 90 -15.60 28.63 -18.63
N ILE A 91 -14.64 29.21 -19.33
CA ILE A 91 -13.77 28.49 -20.26
C ILE A 91 -12.71 27.78 -19.44
N ILE A 92 -12.59 26.46 -19.60
CA ILE A 92 -11.69 25.61 -18.86
C ILE A 92 -10.85 24.74 -19.79
N ALA A 93 -9.62 24.47 -19.39
CA ALA A 93 -8.70 23.58 -20.10
C ALA A 93 -8.17 22.48 -19.17
N PRO A 94 -7.85 21.28 -19.70
CA PRO A 94 -7.12 20.30 -18.94
C PRO A 94 -5.71 20.79 -18.66
N VAL A 95 -5.26 20.70 -17.41
CA VAL A 95 -3.96 21.21 -16.97
C VAL A 95 -3.26 20.17 -16.08
N PHE A 96 -1.95 20.11 -16.20
CA PHE A 96 -1.09 19.38 -15.26
C PHE A 96 -0.33 20.39 -14.40
N GLY A 97 -0.24 20.15 -13.12
CA GLY A 97 0.43 21.06 -12.21
C GLY A 97 1.03 20.42 -10.99
N GLU A 98 2.00 21.11 -10.42
CA GLU A 98 2.62 20.80 -9.15
C GLU A 98 2.41 21.96 -8.18
N MET A 99 2.24 21.66 -6.90
CA MET A 99 2.25 22.70 -5.88
C MET A 99 3.67 23.30 -5.78
N GLU A 100 3.79 24.61 -5.91
CA GLU A 100 5.09 25.28 -5.95
C GLU A 100 5.93 25.06 -4.69
N ALA A 101 5.27 25.11 -3.54
CA ALA A 101 5.93 24.90 -2.24
C ALA A 101 6.36 23.45 -2.01
N ASN A 102 5.62 22.47 -2.56
CA ASN A 102 5.88 21.03 -2.40
C ASN A 102 5.59 20.28 -3.70
N PRO A 103 6.56 20.18 -4.63
CA PRO A 103 6.36 19.64 -5.98
C PRO A 103 5.95 18.16 -6.04
N PHE A 104 6.03 17.44 -4.93
CA PHE A 104 5.50 16.07 -4.87
C PHE A 104 3.96 16.03 -4.82
N VAL A 105 3.28 17.12 -4.43
CA VAL A 105 1.82 17.29 -4.49
C VAL A 105 1.49 17.77 -5.89
N ARG A 106 0.86 16.92 -6.69
CA ARG A 106 0.66 17.15 -8.13
C ARG A 106 -0.71 16.68 -8.61
N ALA A 107 -1.26 17.36 -9.58
CA ALA A 107 -2.58 17.03 -10.11
C ALA A 107 -2.64 17.10 -11.63
N SER A 108 -3.48 16.23 -12.20
CA SER A 108 -4.07 16.39 -13.51
C SER A 108 -5.48 16.93 -13.27
N PHE A 109 -5.78 18.08 -13.81
CA PHE A 109 -7.09 18.71 -13.72
C PHE A 109 -7.90 18.40 -14.97
N ASP A 110 -9.14 17.98 -14.82
CA ASP A 110 -10.06 17.79 -15.94
C ASP A 110 -10.45 19.15 -16.55
N GLY A 111 -10.45 20.21 -15.73
CA GLY A 111 -10.64 21.59 -16.16
C GLY A 111 -10.10 22.59 -15.15
N MET A 112 -9.50 23.65 -15.65
CA MET A 112 -9.09 24.83 -14.87
C MET A 112 -9.32 26.07 -15.72
N ASP A 113 -9.79 27.15 -15.11
CA ASP A 113 -9.90 28.43 -15.78
C ASP A 113 -8.51 29.07 -16.02
N PHE A 114 -8.46 30.07 -16.91
CA PHE A 114 -7.20 30.72 -17.27
C PHE A 114 -6.51 31.41 -16.09
N LEU A 115 -7.26 31.88 -15.11
CA LEU A 115 -6.74 32.58 -13.93
C LEU A 115 -6.36 31.61 -12.80
N GLY A 116 -6.67 30.31 -12.91
CA GLY A 116 -6.49 29.32 -11.86
C GLY A 116 -7.35 29.58 -10.62
N SER A 117 -8.43 30.33 -10.79
CA SER A 117 -9.39 30.66 -9.72
C SER A 117 -10.47 29.59 -9.57
N SER A 118 -10.74 28.85 -10.64
CA SER A 118 -11.74 27.79 -10.69
C SER A 118 -11.10 26.49 -11.17
N ILE A 119 -11.33 25.41 -10.44
CA ILE A 119 -10.94 24.04 -10.81
C ILE A 119 -12.18 23.19 -10.98
N VAL A 120 -12.12 22.23 -11.89
CA VAL A 120 -13.22 21.31 -12.19
C VAL A 120 -12.71 19.87 -12.17
N GLU A 121 -13.38 19.05 -11.38
CA GLU A 121 -13.24 17.60 -11.39
C GLU A 121 -14.46 16.98 -12.05
N ILE A 122 -14.26 16.21 -13.10
CA ILE A 122 -15.33 15.60 -13.91
C ILE A 122 -15.43 14.12 -13.59
N LYS A 123 -16.63 13.66 -13.29
CA LYS A 123 -16.92 12.24 -13.12
C LYS A 123 -18.02 11.79 -14.08
N ILE A 124 -17.85 10.58 -14.61
CA ILE A 124 -18.88 9.85 -15.36
C ILE A 124 -19.32 8.68 -14.44
N PRO A 125 -20.09 8.98 -13.39
CA PRO A 125 -20.32 8.05 -12.31
C PRO A 125 -21.52 7.11 -12.55
N SER A 126 -21.86 6.31 -11.53
CA SER A 126 -23.12 5.59 -11.46
C SER A 126 -24.30 6.56 -11.28
N GLN A 127 -25.51 6.10 -11.61
CA GLN A 127 -26.73 6.91 -11.47
C GLN A 127 -26.95 7.37 -10.02
N LYS A 128 -26.62 6.54 -9.02
CA LYS A 128 -26.72 6.90 -7.59
C LYS A 128 -25.86 8.13 -7.26
N VAL A 129 -24.59 8.13 -7.68
CA VAL A 129 -23.66 9.23 -7.44
C VAL A 129 -24.10 10.49 -8.20
N HIS A 130 -24.61 10.33 -9.43
CA HIS A 130 -25.14 11.44 -10.20
C HIS A 130 -26.35 12.08 -9.51
N GLN A 131 -27.26 11.29 -8.96
CA GLN A 131 -28.41 11.79 -8.21
C GLN A 131 -28.00 12.59 -6.97
N MET A 132 -26.99 12.09 -6.22
CA MET A 132 -26.45 12.86 -5.08
C MET A 132 -25.87 14.21 -5.53
N ALA A 133 -25.17 14.26 -6.67
CA ALA A 133 -24.67 15.52 -7.22
C ALA A 133 -25.80 16.47 -7.61
N LYS A 134 -26.94 15.98 -8.12
CA LYS A 134 -28.14 16.79 -8.39
C LYS A 134 -28.75 17.38 -7.11
N GLU A 135 -28.57 16.70 -5.99
CA GLU A 135 -29.00 17.14 -4.66
C GLU A 135 -27.96 18.06 -3.99
N GLY A 136 -26.90 18.44 -4.70
CA GLY A 136 -25.82 19.30 -4.19
C GLY A 136 -24.81 18.58 -3.29
N VAL A 137 -24.80 17.26 -3.29
CA VAL A 137 -23.95 16.45 -2.41
C VAL A 137 -22.82 15.81 -3.20
N ILE A 138 -21.58 16.05 -2.77
CA ILE A 138 -20.40 15.32 -3.23
C ILE A 138 -20.25 14.10 -2.34
N VAL A 139 -20.12 12.91 -2.96
CA VAL A 139 -19.86 11.69 -2.17
C VAL A 139 -18.55 11.85 -1.39
N PRO A 140 -18.51 11.58 -0.08
CA PRO A 140 -17.38 11.92 0.80
C PRO A 140 -16.01 11.48 0.29
N TYR A 141 -15.90 10.33 -0.34
CA TYR A 141 -14.62 9.83 -0.86
C TYR A 141 -14.10 10.58 -2.11
N TYR A 142 -14.88 11.51 -2.73
CA TYR A 142 -14.38 12.40 -3.78
C TYR A 142 -13.88 13.74 -3.24
N VAL A 143 -14.28 14.12 -2.03
CA VAL A 143 -13.87 15.40 -1.42
C VAL A 143 -12.35 15.51 -1.29
N PRO A 144 -11.60 14.48 -0.81
CA PRO A 144 -10.14 14.56 -0.74
C PRO A 144 -9.46 14.83 -2.08
N GLN A 145 -10.01 14.34 -3.20
CA GLN A 145 -9.48 14.61 -4.53
C GLN A 145 -9.60 16.10 -4.88
N LEU A 146 -10.76 16.72 -4.63
CA LEU A 146 -10.96 18.16 -4.83
C LEU A 146 -10.08 19.00 -3.93
N VAL A 147 -9.94 18.62 -2.67
CA VAL A 147 -9.06 19.30 -1.71
C VAL A 147 -7.60 19.23 -2.17
N HIS A 148 -7.13 18.07 -2.60
CA HIS A 148 -5.78 17.91 -3.15
C HIS A 148 -5.56 18.78 -4.39
N GLN A 149 -6.50 18.80 -5.32
CA GLN A 149 -6.45 19.68 -6.50
C GLN A 149 -6.40 21.15 -6.09
N SER A 150 -7.18 21.54 -5.08
CA SER A 150 -7.15 22.89 -4.51
C SER A 150 -5.77 23.25 -3.94
N MET A 151 -5.11 22.31 -3.23
CA MET A 151 -3.74 22.50 -2.76
C MET A 151 -2.75 22.71 -3.91
N VAL A 152 -2.88 21.95 -4.99
CA VAL A 152 -2.00 22.12 -6.15
C VAL A 152 -2.26 23.48 -6.81
N ALA A 153 -3.53 23.85 -7.04
CA ALA A 153 -3.90 25.06 -7.75
C ALA A 153 -3.62 26.35 -6.96
N TRP A 154 -3.91 26.33 -5.66
CA TRP A 154 -3.96 27.54 -4.82
C TRP A 154 -2.88 27.61 -3.75
N GLY A 155 -2.03 26.58 -3.65
CA GLY A 155 -0.96 26.46 -2.66
C GLY A 155 -1.41 25.78 -1.38
N PRO A 156 -0.51 25.73 -0.38
CA PRO A 156 -0.81 25.13 0.91
C PRO A 156 -2.09 25.68 1.53
N PRO A 157 -2.76 24.87 2.39
CA PRO A 157 -3.96 25.29 3.08
C PRO A 157 -3.85 26.69 3.68
N SER A 158 -4.73 27.59 3.31
CA SER A 158 -4.71 28.97 3.81
C SER A 158 -6.01 29.72 3.52
N LYS A 159 -6.20 30.89 4.18
CA LYS A 159 -7.33 31.79 3.92
C LYS A 159 -7.36 32.34 2.48
N SER A 160 -6.27 32.24 1.71
CA SER A 160 -6.24 32.68 0.32
C SER A 160 -7.17 31.87 -0.59
N TRP A 161 -7.68 30.74 -0.12
CA TRP A 161 -8.62 29.91 -0.85
C TRP A 161 -10.06 30.45 -0.84
N ASN A 162 -10.41 31.35 0.09
CA ASN A 162 -11.80 31.73 0.39
C ASN A 162 -12.65 32.04 -0.83
N ASP A 163 -12.10 32.75 -1.80
CA ASP A 163 -12.82 33.23 -3.01
C ASP A 163 -12.54 32.34 -4.24
N LYS A 164 -11.86 31.23 -4.06
CA LYS A 164 -11.59 30.26 -5.10
C LYS A 164 -12.75 29.26 -5.22
N LEU A 165 -12.92 28.66 -6.40
CA LEU A 165 -14.04 27.80 -6.71
C LEU A 165 -13.58 26.40 -7.15
N ALA A 166 -14.01 25.37 -6.45
CA ALA A 166 -13.90 23.98 -6.86
C ALA A 166 -15.28 23.47 -7.33
N ILE A 167 -15.35 22.94 -8.52
CA ILE A 167 -16.56 22.41 -9.14
C ILE A 167 -16.44 20.90 -9.28
N PHE A 168 -17.33 20.16 -8.66
CA PHE A 168 -17.54 18.76 -8.94
C PHE A 168 -18.61 18.61 -10.01
N ALA A 169 -18.26 18.06 -11.17
CA ALA A 169 -19.13 17.87 -12.30
C ALA A 169 -19.44 16.39 -12.50
N SER A 170 -20.68 16.01 -12.38
CA SER A 170 -21.20 14.67 -12.66
C SER A 170 -21.95 14.68 -13.98
N TYR A 171 -21.50 13.89 -14.95
CA TYR A 171 -22.06 13.85 -16.30
C TYR A 171 -22.54 12.46 -16.70
N VAL A 172 -23.75 12.37 -17.25
CA VAL A 172 -24.34 11.14 -17.77
C VAL A 172 -24.42 11.25 -19.30
N PRO A 173 -23.54 10.56 -20.04
CA PRO A 173 -23.44 10.73 -21.51
C PRO A 173 -24.70 10.35 -22.28
N GLU A 174 -25.41 9.32 -21.82
CA GLU A 174 -26.58 8.76 -22.48
C GLU A 174 -27.75 9.78 -22.58
N THR A 175 -27.90 10.60 -21.56
CA THR A 175 -28.94 11.63 -21.47
C THR A 175 -28.37 13.03 -21.65
N LYS A 176 -27.04 13.17 -21.68
CA LYS A 176 -26.30 14.44 -21.62
C LYS A 176 -26.66 15.29 -20.38
N ASP A 177 -27.12 14.61 -19.31
CA ASP A 177 -27.48 15.24 -18.06
C ASP A 177 -26.21 15.63 -17.29
N LEU A 178 -26.19 16.86 -16.77
CA LEU A 178 -25.06 17.42 -16.02
C LEU A 178 -25.54 17.92 -14.67
N ALA A 179 -24.89 17.46 -13.61
CA ALA A 179 -25.05 18.00 -12.28
C ALA A 179 -23.74 18.66 -11.82
N LEU A 180 -23.84 19.86 -11.28
CA LEU A 180 -22.70 20.64 -10.78
C LEU A 180 -22.87 20.90 -9.29
N VAL A 181 -21.83 20.60 -8.53
CA VAL A 181 -21.74 20.98 -7.12
C VAL A 181 -20.58 21.96 -6.98
N HIS A 182 -20.88 23.16 -6.56
CA HIS A 182 -19.91 24.23 -6.36
C HIS A 182 -19.48 24.27 -4.90
N LYS A 183 -18.18 24.35 -4.66
CA LYS A 183 -17.59 24.53 -3.33
C LYS A 183 -16.56 25.66 -3.40
N THR A 184 -16.77 26.67 -2.58
CA THR A 184 -15.72 27.66 -2.35
C THR A 184 -14.58 27.04 -1.52
N GLY A 185 -13.39 27.60 -1.61
CA GLY A 185 -12.28 27.17 -0.77
C GLY A 185 -12.59 27.27 0.73
N ARG A 186 -13.44 28.23 1.12
CA ARG A 186 -13.94 28.38 2.49
C ARG A 186 -14.80 27.19 2.91
N GLU A 187 -15.75 26.78 2.07
CA GLU A 187 -16.61 25.62 2.33
C GLU A 187 -15.81 24.31 2.41
N LEU A 188 -14.82 24.11 1.52
CA LEU A 188 -13.94 22.96 1.61
C LEU A 188 -13.22 22.89 2.95
N TYR A 189 -12.75 24.03 3.47
CA TYR A 189 -12.11 24.12 4.78
C TYR A 189 -13.05 23.87 5.95
N GLN A 190 -14.33 24.26 5.82
CA GLN A 190 -15.32 24.05 6.87
C GLN A 190 -15.85 22.62 6.92
N GLU A 191 -15.95 21.98 5.77
CA GLU A 191 -16.57 20.66 5.63
C GLU A 191 -15.58 19.50 5.68
N PHE A 192 -14.27 19.78 5.55
CA PHE A 192 -13.23 18.77 5.49
C PHE A 192 -11.96 19.20 6.21
N ASP A 193 -11.28 18.24 6.87
CA ASP A 193 -9.99 18.51 7.52
C ASP A 193 -8.85 18.56 6.51
N VAL A 194 -8.73 19.73 5.86
CA VAL A 194 -7.75 19.99 4.79
C VAL A 194 -6.33 19.90 5.30
N ASP A 195 -6.07 20.41 6.52
CA ASP A 195 -4.73 20.42 7.13
C ASP A 195 -4.27 19.00 7.43
N GLN A 196 -5.16 18.16 7.96
CA GLN A 196 -4.83 16.76 8.25
C GLN A 196 -4.59 15.96 6.97
N LEU A 197 -5.34 16.21 5.88
CA LEU A 197 -5.05 15.59 4.59
C LEU A 197 -3.65 15.96 4.11
N TYR A 198 -3.30 17.25 4.16
CA TYR A 198 -2.00 17.72 3.72
C TYR A 198 -0.84 17.10 4.51
N LEU A 199 -0.98 17.00 5.83
CA LEU A 199 -0.02 16.31 6.69
C LEU A 199 0.09 14.83 6.36
N SER A 200 -1.04 14.17 6.14
CA SER A 200 -1.07 12.73 5.79
C SER A 200 -0.42 12.44 4.44
N GLU A 201 -0.57 13.33 3.45
CA GLU A 201 0.11 13.23 2.16
C GLU A 201 1.63 13.43 2.29
N GLN A 202 2.07 14.36 3.13
CA GLN A 202 3.49 14.57 3.42
C GLN A 202 4.10 13.34 4.10
N GLU A 203 3.44 12.78 5.11
CA GLU A 203 3.88 11.56 5.79
C GLU A 203 3.93 10.37 4.84
N PHE A 204 2.87 10.19 4.04
CA PHE A 204 2.84 9.15 3.01
C PHE A 204 4.01 9.29 2.04
N TRP A 205 4.25 10.49 1.50
CA TRP A 205 5.34 10.71 0.55
C TRP A 205 6.71 10.50 1.18
N LYS A 206 6.92 10.94 2.41
CA LYS A 206 8.13 10.66 3.18
C LYS A 206 8.35 9.15 3.35
N SER A 207 7.29 8.39 3.58
CA SER A 207 7.36 6.92 3.67
C SER A 207 7.76 6.27 2.34
N VAL A 208 7.27 6.81 1.22
CA VAL A 208 7.66 6.37 -0.14
C VAL A 208 9.15 6.65 -0.39
N GLN A 209 9.62 7.85 -0.06
CA GLN A 209 11.01 8.24 -0.25
C GLN A 209 11.99 7.43 0.63
N SER A 210 11.62 7.18 1.87
CA SER A 210 12.41 6.35 2.78
C SER A 210 12.27 4.85 2.54
N ARG A 211 11.34 4.43 1.67
CA ARG A 211 10.93 3.03 1.45
C ARG A 211 10.46 2.32 2.71
N MET A 212 9.98 3.07 3.70
CA MET A 212 9.42 2.57 4.95
C MET A 212 7.90 2.69 4.89
N ALA A 213 7.19 1.57 4.79
CA ALA A 213 5.73 1.57 4.76
C ALA A 213 5.14 2.17 6.03
N LEU A 214 4.07 2.95 5.89
CA LEU A 214 3.28 3.42 7.03
C LEU A 214 2.57 2.23 7.66
N CYS A 215 2.79 2.03 8.95
CA CYS A 215 2.12 1.01 9.72
C CYS A 215 0.77 1.54 10.21
N GLY A 216 -0.33 0.87 9.85
CA GLY A 216 -1.65 1.20 10.39
C GLY A 216 -1.70 1.05 11.93
N LYS A 217 -2.62 1.77 12.59
CA LYS A 217 -2.78 1.74 14.06
C LYS A 217 -2.96 0.32 14.60
N GLU A 218 -3.67 -0.53 13.87
CA GLU A 218 -3.86 -1.95 14.22
C GLU A 218 -2.55 -2.72 14.24
N PHE A 219 -1.71 -2.55 13.23
CA PHE A 219 -0.39 -3.18 13.20
C PHE A 219 0.49 -2.72 14.36
N LEU A 220 0.50 -1.42 14.67
CA LEU A 220 1.25 -0.87 15.80
C LEU A 220 0.79 -1.46 17.14
N ALA A 221 -0.53 -1.63 17.32
CA ALA A 221 -1.09 -2.27 18.51
C ALA A 221 -0.69 -3.74 18.61
N LEU A 222 -0.77 -4.50 17.49
CA LEU A 222 -0.32 -5.89 17.43
C LEU A 222 1.19 -6.02 17.63
N ALA A 223 1.98 -5.12 17.07
CA ALA A 223 3.43 -5.10 17.24
C ALA A 223 3.82 -4.86 18.71
N ALA A 224 3.10 -3.97 19.42
CA ALA A 224 3.30 -3.75 20.85
C ALA A 224 2.95 -5.01 21.68
N GLN A 225 1.85 -5.69 21.37
CA GLN A 225 1.46 -6.94 22.02
C GLN A 225 2.48 -8.04 21.74
N TYR A 226 2.91 -8.18 20.48
CA TYR A 226 3.93 -9.15 20.08
C TYR A 226 5.25 -8.92 20.85
N LYS A 227 5.71 -7.67 20.91
CA LYS A 227 6.94 -7.31 21.63
C LYS A 227 6.87 -7.70 23.11
N LYS A 228 5.74 -7.40 23.77
CA LYS A 228 5.52 -7.79 25.17
C LYS A 228 5.52 -9.31 25.36
N ALA A 229 4.86 -10.05 24.47
CA ALA A 229 4.83 -11.52 24.51
C ALA A 229 6.21 -12.12 24.26
N ASP A 230 6.99 -11.56 23.32
CA ASP A 230 8.36 -11.99 23.05
C ASP A 230 9.30 -11.74 24.25
N GLU A 231 9.18 -10.61 24.92
CA GLU A 231 9.93 -10.32 26.16
C GLU A 231 9.63 -11.36 27.25
N LEU A 232 8.37 -11.71 27.47
CA LEU A 232 7.97 -12.76 28.41
C LEU A 232 8.50 -14.13 27.99
N TYR A 233 8.43 -14.45 26.70
CA TYR A 233 8.97 -15.71 26.17
C TYR A 233 10.48 -15.82 26.39
N GLN A 234 11.23 -14.74 26.13
CA GLN A 234 12.69 -14.73 26.35
C GLN A 234 13.07 -14.95 27.82
N VAL A 235 12.32 -14.35 28.74
CA VAL A 235 12.53 -14.58 30.18
C VAL A 235 12.23 -16.04 30.56
N ALA A 236 11.10 -16.59 30.08
CA ALA A 236 10.72 -17.97 30.34
C ALA A 236 11.70 -18.96 29.71
N GLU A 237 12.21 -18.69 28.51
CA GLU A 237 13.23 -19.51 27.82
C GLU A 237 14.55 -19.54 28.62
N GLN A 238 14.99 -18.39 29.13
CA GLN A 238 16.20 -18.30 29.96
C GLN A 238 16.05 -19.09 31.27
N GLU A 239 14.92 -19.01 31.93
CA GLU A 239 14.67 -19.74 33.17
C GLU A 239 14.55 -21.25 32.90
N LEU A 240 13.90 -21.64 31.80
CA LEU A 240 13.82 -23.03 31.37
C LEU A 240 15.22 -23.60 31.08
N GLU A 241 16.09 -22.88 30.39
CA GLU A 241 17.44 -23.32 30.10
C GLU A 241 18.29 -23.45 31.38
N LYS A 242 18.12 -22.54 32.33
CA LYS A 242 18.75 -22.60 33.63
C LYS A 242 18.36 -23.86 34.40
N VAL A 243 17.05 -24.14 34.48
CA VAL A 243 16.54 -25.38 35.12
C VAL A 243 17.03 -26.63 34.37
N ARG A 244 17.05 -26.58 33.05
CA ARG A 244 17.56 -27.66 32.20
C ARG A 244 19.03 -28.00 32.51
N LEU A 245 19.88 -26.98 32.66
CA LEU A 245 21.29 -27.16 33.01
C LEU A 245 21.44 -27.82 34.39
N GLN A 246 20.60 -27.43 35.36
CA GLN A 246 20.58 -28.07 36.68
C GLN A 246 20.17 -29.54 36.60
N ILE A 247 19.18 -29.91 35.80
CA ILE A 247 18.78 -31.31 35.56
C ILE A 247 19.90 -32.09 34.89
N VAL A 248 20.61 -31.50 33.92
CA VAL A 248 21.76 -32.11 33.26
C VAL A 248 22.91 -32.38 34.26
N ASP A 249 23.15 -31.43 35.15
CA ASP A 249 24.14 -31.57 36.22
C ASP A 249 23.76 -32.71 37.20
N MET A 250 22.49 -32.78 37.61
CA MET A 250 21.96 -33.85 38.44
C MET A 250 21.98 -35.22 37.74
N LEU A 251 21.83 -35.30 36.43
CA LEU A 251 21.93 -36.52 35.65
C LEU A 251 23.37 -37.12 35.76
N GLY A 252 24.39 -36.24 35.85
CA GLY A 252 25.79 -36.64 35.99
C GLY A 252 26.20 -37.62 34.91
N GLU A 253 26.75 -38.78 35.29
CA GLU A 253 27.14 -39.87 34.37
C GLU A 253 26.02 -40.90 34.10
N ASN A 254 24.88 -40.76 34.71
CA ASN A 254 23.74 -41.66 34.50
C ASN A 254 23.13 -41.50 33.09
N ASP A 255 22.58 -42.60 32.58
CA ASP A 255 21.89 -42.57 31.28
C ASP A 255 20.44 -42.10 31.38
N LEU A 256 19.82 -42.20 32.56
CA LEU A 256 18.43 -41.86 32.80
C LEU A 256 18.23 -41.28 34.21
N LEU A 257 17.46 -40.17 34.26
CA LEU A 257 16.89 -39.63 35.49
C LEU A 257 15.41 -39.35 35.24
N GLU A 258 14.50 -39.85 36.09
CA GLU A 258 13.05 -39.69 35.89
C GLU A 258 12.36 -39.43 37.23
N GLY A 259 11.43 -38.47 37.26
CA GLY A 259 10.66 -38.10 38.43
C GLY A 259 9.86 -36.83 38.20
N GLY A 260 8.76 -36.62 38.97
CA GLY A 260 7.95 -35.40 38.92
C GLY A 260 7.36 -35.08 37.53
N GLY A 261 7.17 -36.11 36.67
CA GLY A 261 6.71 -35.90 35.29
C GLY A 261 7.76 -35.40 34.29
N VAL A 262 9.03 -35.36 34.74
CA VAL A 262 10.18 -34.98 33.89
C VAL A 262 11.10 -36.19 33.70
N ARG A 263 11.60 -36.34 32.46
CA ARG A 263 12.52 -37.40 32.09
C ARG A 263 13.76 -36.82 31.40
N ALA A 264 14.92 -37.02 31.94
CA ALA A 264 16.20 -36.68 31.31
C ALA A 264 16.90 -37.96 30.85
N LEU A 265 17.21 -38.06 29.56
CA LEU A 265 17.81 -39.22 28.91
C LEU A 265 19.05 -38.80 28.15
N ARG A 266 20.19 -39.46 28.41
CA ARG A 266 21.39 -39.30 27.61
C ARG A 266 21.31 -40.19 26.38
N SER A 267 21.11 -39.59 25.21
CA SER A 267 21.10 -40.31 23.93
C SER A 267 22.40 -40.10 23.16
N LYS A 268 23.03 -41.20 22.74
CA LYS A 268 24.16 -41.17 21.81
C LYS A 268 23.62 -41.30 20.40
N ARG A 269 23.85 -40.29 19.55
CA ARG A 269 23.50 -40.33 18.12
C ARG A 269 24.79 -40.37 17.30
N ALA A 270 24.81 -41.19 16.26
CA ALA A 270 25.87 -41.11 15.27
C ALA A 270 25.90 -39.72 14.64
N GLY A 271 27.09 -39.21 14.38
CA GLY A 271 27.25 -37.93 13.69
C GLY A 271 26.52 -37.91 12.34
N SER A 272 26.03 -36.75 11.93
CA SER A 272 25.45 -36.58 10.59
C SER A 272 26.53 -36.74 9.52
N VAL A 273 26.17 -37.37 8.41
CA VAL A 273 27.05 -37.45 7.24
C VAL A 273 27.02 -36.10 6.52
N ASP A 274 28.19 -35.51 6.28
CA ASP A 274 28.31 -34.34 5.42
C ASP A 274 28.28 -34.79 3.95
N TRP A 275 27.06 -34.84 3.43
CA TRP A 275 26.81 -35.25 2.05
C TRP A 275 27.47 -34.34 1.02
N ALA A 276 27.72 -33.06 1.33
CA ALA A 276 28.41 -32.16 0.42
C ALA A 276 29.86 -32.59 0.24
N THR A 277 30.56 -32.93 1.35
CA THR A 277 31.92 -33.48 1.32
C THR A 277 31.96 -34.87 0.65
N VAL A 278 30.99 -35.74 0.89
CA VAL A 278 30.90 -37.05 0.24
C VAL A 278 30.77 -36.87 -1.29
N VAL A 279 29.88 -36.02 -1.78
CA VAL A 279 29.71 -35.75 -3.21
C VAL A 279 30.98 -35.18 -3.82
N THR A 280 31.67 -34.26 -3.13
CA THR A 280 32.91 -33.66 -3.63
C THR A 280 34.03 -34.75 -3.75
N LYS A 281 34.15 -35.62 -2.76
CA LYS A 281 35.13 -36.73 -2.81
C LYS A 281 34.83 -37.72 -3.92
N LEU A 282 33.57 -38.18 -4.04
CA LEU A 282 33.15 -39.06 -5.12
C LEU A 282 33.36 -38.44 -6.50
N ALA A 283 33.10 -37.14 -6.65
CA ALA A 283 33.33 -36.44 -7.91
C ALA A 283 34.82 -36.43 -8.29
N ALA A 284 35.69 -36.23 -7.31
CA ALA A 284 37.14 -36.28 -7.54
C ALA A 284 37.61 -37.71 -7.88
N ASP A 285 37.16 -38.72 -7.11
CA ASP A 285 37.58 -40.13 -7.26
C ASP A 285 37.13 -40.72 -8.61
N PHE A 286 35.95 -40.30 -9.11
CA PHE A 286 35.40 -40.78 -10.38
C PHE A 286 35.52 -39.77 -11.54
N THR A 287 36.24 -38.66 -11.37
CA THR A 287 36.51 -37.63 -12.38
C THR A 287 35.20 -37.09 -13.03
N ILE A 288 34.19 -36.87 -12.21
CA ILE A 288 32.87 -36.39 -12.69
C ILE A 288 32.95 -34.88 -12.91
N PRO A 289 32.58 -34.37 -14.11
CA PRO A 289 32.59 -32.95 -14.39
C PRO A 289 31.66 -32.15 -13.46
N GLU A 290 32.11 -30.98 -13.03
CA GLU A 290 31.36 -30.12 -12.09
C GLU A 290 29.96 -29.74 -12.66
N GLU A 291 29.85 -29.53 -13.97
CA GLU A 291 28.56 -29.25 -14.66
C GLU A 291 27.55 -30.39 -14.45
N THR A 292 28.03 -31.66 -14.43
CA THR A 292 27.16 -32.81 -14.22
C THR A 292 26.61 -32.83 -12.80
N ILE A 293 27.46 -32.47 -11.80
CA ILE A 293 27.07 -32.37 -10.39
C ILE A 293 26.03 -31.24 -10.21
N VAL A 294 26.25 -30.09 -10.86
CA VAL A 294 25.30 -28.95 -10.81
C VAL A 294 23.97 -29.35 -11.41
N LYS A 295 23.94 -29.96 -12.59
CA LYS A 295 22.71 -30.45 -13.24
C LYS A 295 21.97 -31.45 -12.37
N LEU A 296 22.69 -32.40 -11.74
CA LEU A 296 22.09 -33.37 -10.85
C LEU A 296 21.49 -32.71 -9.60
N LYS A 297 22.20 -31.79 -8.97
CA LYS A 297 21.70 -31.01 -7.81
C LYS A 297 20.41 -30.25 -8.17
N GLU A 298 20.35 -29.61 -9.35
CA GLU A 298 19.14 -28.91 -9.80
C GLU A 298 17.97 -29.87 -10.04
N SER A 299 18.23 -31.06 -10.66
CA SER A 299 17.18 -32.04 -10.98
C SER A 299 16.51 -32.62 -9.71
N ILE A 300 17.24 -32.69 -8.59
CA ILE A 300 16.73 -33.22 -7.32
C ILE A 300 16.37 -32.12 -6.30
N ARG A 301 16.48 -30.85 -6.68
CA ARG A 301 16.14 -29.71 -5.81
C ARG A 301 14.66 -29.77 -5.45
N LYS A 302 14.36 -29.89 -4.18
CA LYS A 302 12.97 -29.80 -3.70
C LYS A 302 12.40 -28.40 -3.95
N LYS A 303 11.11 -28.35 -4.23
CA LYS A 303 10.39 -27.08 -4.38
C LYS A 303 10.66 -26.20 -3.15
N GLY A 304 11.07 -24.95 -3.40
CA GLY A 304 11.35 -24.00 -2.32
C GLY A 304 10.10 -23.76 -1.47
N SER A 305 10.28 -23.68 -0.15
CA SER A 305 9.22 -23.25 0.77
C SER A 305 9.43 -21.79 1.12
N SER A 306 8.34 -21.00 1.15
CA SER A 306 8.37 -19.66 1.72
C SER A 306 8.24 -19.76 3.24
N SER A 307 9.05 -18.99 3.98
CA SER A 307 8.91 -18.86 5.42
C SER A 307 8.74 -17.40 5.79
N ILE A 308 7.82 -17.11 6.72
CA ILE A 308 7.67 -15.79 7.31
C ILE A 308 8.55 -15.76 8.56
N THR A 309 9.48 -14.82 8.63
CA THR A 309 10.33 -14.61 9.81
C THR A 309 9.87 -13.33 10.49
N ILE A 310 9.50 -13.44 11.76
CA ILE A 310 9.17 -12.30 12.62
C ILE A 310 10.35 -12.09 13.55
N THR A 311 10.92 -10.89 13.56
CA THR A 311 12.05 -10.52 14.42
C THR A 311 11.72 -9.29 15.23
N VAL A 312 12.14 -9.27 16.48
CA VAL A 312 12.09 -8.05 17.31
C VAL A 312 13.40 -7.29 17.08
N GLU A 313 13.29 -6.02 16.67
CA GLU A 313 14.45 -5.15 16.56
C GLU A 313 15.01 -4.85 17.94
N LYS A 314 16.25 -5.23 18.18
CA LYS A 314 16.98 -4.90 19.41
C LYS A 314 17.75 -3.60 19.24
N PRO A 315 17.95 -2.81 20.31
CA PRO A 315 18.85 -1.67 20.25
C PRO A 315 20.25 -2.12 19.82
N LYS A 316 20.95 -1.31 19.06
CA LYS A 316 22.16 -1.57 18.25
C LYS A 316 23.36 -2.31 18.92
N SER A 317 23.23 -2.82 20.14
CA SER A 317 24.30 -3.47 20.90
C SER A 317 24.18 -5.00 21.05
N ALA A 318 23.15 -5.65 20.43
CA ALA A 318 23.02 -7.12 20.53
C ALA A 318 22.62 -7.72 19.17
N GLU A 319 23.32 -8.77 18.74
CA GLU A 319 23.00 -9.51 17.51
C GLU A 319 21.57 -10.09 17.54
N PRO A 320 20.77 -9.96 16.47
CA PRO A 320 19.39 -10.43 16.46
C PRO A 320 19.31 -11.98 16.40
N LYS A 321 18.68 -12.60 17.38
CA LYS A 321 18.28 -14.01 17.27
C LYS A 321 17.08 -14.13 16.32
N LYS A 322 17.22 -14.90 15.24
CA LYS A 322 16.13 -15.18 14.28
C LYS A 322 15.23 -16.28 14.83
N VAL A 323 13.96 -15.94 15.11
CA VAL A 323 12.92 -16.95 15.38
C VAL A 323 12.26 -17.32 14.05
N LYS A 324 12.38 -18.58 13.63
CA LYS A 324 11.66 -19.10 12.46
C LYS A 324 10.27 -19.55 12.90
N ALA A 325 9.23 -18.79 12.52
CA ALA A 325 7.87 -19.31 12.57
C ALA A 325 7.62 -20.13 11.30
N THR A 326 7.45 -21.43 11.43
CA THR A 326 6.94 -22.28 10.35
C THR A 326 5.44 -22.01 10.23
N ALA A 327 5.00 -21.48 9.11
CA ALA A 327 3.58 -21.36 8.82
C ALA A 327 2.95 -22.77 8.85
N ALA A 328 1.93 -22.93 9.67
CA ALA A 328 1.13 -24.16 9.69
C ALA A 328 0.55 -24.39 8.28
N LYS A 329 0.68 -25.59 7.77
CA LYS A 329 0.01 -26.02 6.54
C LYS A 329 -1.48 -25.72 6.68
N GLU A 330 -2.05 -24.96 5.77
CA GLU A 330 -3.48 -24.96 5.53
C GLU A 330 -3.92 -26.40 5.22
N ALA A 331 -4.66 -27.00 6.14
CA ALA A 331 -5.32 -28.27 5.90
C ALA A 331 -6.50 -27.97 4.95
N GLU A 332 -6.43 -28.50 3.75
CA GLU A 332 -7.52 -28.59 2.80
C GLU A 332 -8.66 -29.39 3.46
N VAL A 333 -9.67 -28.69 3.93
CA VAL A 333 -10.91 -29.33 4.43
C VAL A 333 -11.70 -29.77 3.19
N ALA A 334 -11.56 -31.02 2.86
CA ALA A 334 -12.42 -31.68 1.91
C ALA A 334 -13.87 -31.67 2.44
N ASN A 335 -14.77 -31.05 1.69
CA ASN A 335 -16.21 -31.11 1.86
C ASN A 335 -16.69 -32.57 1.80
N ALA A 336 -17.02 -33.14 2.91
CA ALA A 336 -17.84 -34.34 3.01
C ALA A 336 -19.26 -33.92 3.37
N THR A 337 -20.14 -33.97 2.39
CA THR A 337 -21.58 -33.80 2.57
C THR A 337 -22.15 -35.03 3.30
N PRO A 338 -22.90 -34.91 4.39
CA PRO A 338 -23.61 -36.03 4.96
C PRO A 338 -24.92 -36.22 4.18
N THR A 339 -25.10 -37.36 3.54
CA THR A 339 -26.37 -37.87 3.06
C THR A 339 -27.17 -38.36 4.28
N LEU A 340 -28.35 -37.77 4.50
CA LEU A 340 -29.38 -38.24 5.40
C LEU A 340 -30.09 -39.44 4.79
N HIS A 341 -30.17 -40.52 5.54
CA HIS A 341 -31.29 -41.47 5.51
C HIS A 341 -32.18 -41.26 6.72
#